data_bc6e31d327dfe902c8463fe1ce9c0229
#
_entry.id   bc6e31d327dfe902c8463fe1ce9c0229
#
_cell.length_a   1.000
_cell.length_b   1.000
_cell.length_c   1.000
_cell.angle_alpha   90.00
_cell.angle_beta   90.00
_cell.angle_gamma   90.00
#
_symmetry.space_group_name_H-M   'P 1'
#
loop_
_entity.id
_entity.type
_entity.pdbx_description
1 polymer ?
#
loop_
_entity_poly.entity_id
_entity_poly.type
_entity_poly.pdbx_seq_one_letter_code
_entity_poly.pdbx_strand_id
1 'polypeptide(L)'
;MAKTAAVPLAPGVWRIPLIGDYVNGFMLRDEDDQVTLIDMGIGSSGAKVMAALRSIGSGASDVTRLMLTHCHPDHAGGAAHVSRETGRPVDIHTDDAEYVRTGTQPDVDPTSRIGKLFRKLPDPKMEKVNVGEELTDGQVVPFAGGIRVVHTPGHSPGHASFLLEESGVLITGDAIFNVLGRRWPLKMLCSNFAMTKKTAQRLGELEYSTAAFTHGPEIRENPREEIRRFLAKAG
;
A
#
# COMPACT_ATOMS: atom_id res chain seq x y z
N MET A 1 -25.68 7.26 -0.43
CA MET A 1 -24.29 6.84 -0.15
C MET A 1 -23.38 7.87 -0.79
N ALA A 2 -22.47 8.52 -0.03
CA ALA A 2 -21.49 9.42 -0.60
C ALA A 2 -20.62 8.60 -1.59
N LYS A 3 -20.50 9.07 -2.85
CA LYS A 3 -19.59 8.48 -3.82
C LYS A 3 -18.18 8.57 -3.24
N THR A 4 -17.50 7.45 -3.04
CA THR A 4 -16.05 7.45 -2.82
C THR A 4 -15.43 7.92 -4.12
N ALA A 5 -15.16 9.22 -4.21
CA ALA A 5 -14.58 9.80 -5.41
C ALA A 5 -13.10 9.41 -5.46
N ALA A 6 -12.70 8.68 -6.48
CA ALA A 6 -11.29 8.44 -6.77
C ALA A 6 -10.59 9.78 -7.05
N VAL A 7 -9.42 9.99 -6.47
CA VAL A 7 -8.61 11.20 -6.62
C VAL A 7 -7.55 10.92 -7.69
N PRO A 8 -7.57 11.61 -8.86
CA PRO A 8 -6.59 11.37 -9.91
C PRO A 8 -5.19 11.80 -9.43
N LEU A 9 -4.20 10.96 -9.63
CA LEU A 9 -2.78 11.24 -9.32
C LEU A 9 -1.98 11.57 -10.58
N ALA A 10 -2.22 10.81 -11.64
CA ALA A 10 -1.65 10.95 -12.98
C ALA A 10 -2.64 10.36 -13.99
N PRO A 11 -2.45 10.50 -15.32
CA PRO A 11 -3.24 9.75 -16.28
C PRO A 11 -3.21 8.26 -15.98
N GLY A 12 -4.39 7.63 -15.91
CA GLY A 12 -4.51 6.21 -15.57
C GLY A 12 -4.19 5.83 -14.11
N VAL A 13 -3.98 6.76 -13.20
CA VAL A 13 -3.61 6.49 -11.80
C VAL A 13 -4.49 7.28 -10.83
N TRP A 14 -5.11 6.61 -9.86
CA TRP A 14 -5.97 7.22 -8.84
C TRP A 14 -5.67 6.71 -7.43
N ARG A 15 -5.82 7.59 -6.46
CA ARG A 15 -5.93 7.25 -5.03
C ARG A 15 -7.41 7.02 -4.69
N ILE A 16 -7.69 6.02 -3.87
CA ILE A 16 -9.02 5.67 -3.38
C ILE A 16 -9.08 5.98 -1.88
N PRO A 17 -9.72 7.08 -1.43
CA PRO A 17 -9.91 7.34 -0.01
C PRO A 17 -10.88 6.32 0.61
N LEU A 18 -10.37 5.35 1.36
CA LEU A 18 -11.16 4.27 1.96
C LEU A 18 -11.72 4.64 3.33
N ILE A 19 -10.92 5.37 4.14
CA ILE A 19 -11.34 5.94 5.42
C ILE A 19 -10.89 7.41 5.45
N GLY A 20 -11.63 8.28 4.74
CA GLY A 20 -11.13 9.63 4.45
C GLY A 20 -9.74 9.56 3.84
N ASP A 21 -8.84 10.46 4.21
CA ASP A 21 -7.44 10.40 3.79
C ASP A 21 -6.56 9.56 4.74
N TYR A 22 -7.16 8.93 5.78
CA TYR A 22 -6.38 8.16 6.76
C TYR A 22 -6.01 6.76 6.29
N VAL A 23 -6.79 6.15 5.39
CA VAL A 23 -6.48 4.87 4.75
C VAL A 23 -6.83 4.98 3.28
N ASN A 24 -5.85 4.74 2.44
CA ASN A 24 -5.97 4.83 1.00
C ASN A 24 -5.60 3.52 0.32
N GLY A 25 -6.34 3.17 -0.74
CA GLY A 25 -5.91 2.24 -1.78
C GLY A 25 -5.59 3.01 -3.05
N PHE A 26 -5.13 2.29 -4.07
CA PHE A 26 -4.80 2.87 -5.37
C PHE A 26 -5.36 2.01 -6.50
N MET A 27 -5.55 2.65 -7.63
CA MET A 27 -6.10 2.04 -8.81
C MET A 27 -5.34 2.56 -10.02
N LEU A 28 -4.88 1.63 -10.85
CA LEU A 28 -4.17 1.92 -12.09
C LEU A 28 -4.98 1.31 -13.24
N ARG A 29 -5.10 2.05 -14.34
CA ARG A 29 -5.69 1.55 -15.58
C ARG A 29 -4.74 1.81 -16.73
N ASP A 30 -4.44 0.77 -17.50
CA ASP A 30 -3.60 0.86 -18.69
C ASP A 30 -4.38 1.25 -19.95
N GLU A 31 -3.71 1.28 -21.10
CA GLU A 31 -4.30 1.62 -22.40
C GLU A 31 -5.28 0.57 -22.93
N ASP A 32 -5.20 -0.68 -22.45
CA ASP A 32 -6.11 -1.78 -22.78
C ASP A 32 -7.31 -1.87 -21.81
N ASP A 33 -7.54 -0.81 -21.01
CA ASP A 33 -8.56 -0.74 -19.95
C ASP A 33 -8.43 -1.80 -18.85
N GLN A 34 -7.29 -2.49 -18.77
CA GLN A 34 -7.01 -3.42 -17.67
C GLN A 34 -6.72 -2.63 -16.40
N VAL A 35 -7.09 -3.20 -15.25
CA VAL A 35 -6.94 -2.52 -13.96
C VAL A 35 -6.09 -3.34 -12.99
N THR A 36 -5.15 -2.66 -12.35
CA THR A 36 -4.45 -3.11 -11.14
C THR A 36 -4.97 -2.33 -9.93
N LEU A 37 -5.30 -3.04 -8.86
CA LEU A 37 -5.65 -2.45 -7.56
C LEU A 37 -4.52 -2.68 -6.57
N ILE A 38 -4.18 -1.65 -5.80
CA ILE A 38 -3.13 -1.71 -4.76
C ILE A 38 -3.74 -1.29 -3.43
N ASP A 39 -3.66 -2.12 -2.41
CA ASP A 39 -4.23 -2.00 -1.08
C ASP A 39 -5.76 -1.83 -1.07
N MET A 40 -6.44 -2.71 -0.36
CA MET A 40 -7.90 -2.78 -0.34
C MET A 40 -8.51 -2.31 0.98
N GLY A 41 -7.70 -1.72 1.87
CA GLY A 41 -8.13 -1.16 3.14
C GLY A 41 -8.52 -2.21 4.18
N ILE A 42 -9.31 -1.79 5.17
CA ILE A 42 -9.82 -2.67 6.24
C ILE A 42 -10.89 -3.63 5.71
N GLY A 43 -11.27 -4.65 6.49
CA GLY A 43 -12.23 -5.69 6.10
C GLY A 43 -13.56 -5.19 5.53
N SER A 44 -14.01 -4.00 5.94
CA SER A 44 -15.23 -3.37 5.42
C SER A 44 -15.01 -2.51 4.16
N SER A 45 -13.78 -2.35 3.70
CA SER A 45 -13.44 -1.43 2.59
C SER A 45 -13.65 -2.02 1.21
N GLY A 46 -13.72 -3.34 1.04
CA GLY A 46 -13.80 -3.99 -0.27
C GLY A 46 -14.92 -3.45 -1.15
N ALA A 47 -16.12 -3.25 -0.59
CA ALA A 47 -17.23 -2.65 -1.34
C ALA A 47 -16.96 -1.21 -1.81
N LYS A 48 -16.16 -0.44 -1.07
CA LYS A 48 -15.75 0.92 -1.46
C LYS A 48 -14.74 0.88 -2.60
N VAL A 49 -13.79 -0.08 -2.58
CA VAL A 49 -12.85 -0.32 -3.68
C VAL A 49 -13.63 -0.62 -4.96
N MET A 50 -14.60 -1.54 -4.91
CA MET A 50 -15.44 -1.87 -6.06
C MET A 50 -16.32 -0.68 -6.51
N ALA A 51 -16.74 0.18 -5.60
CA ALA A 51 -17.48 1.40 -5.96
C ALA A 51 -16.57 2.44 -6.63
N ALA A 52 -15.33 2.59 -6.17
CA ALA A 52 -14.34 3.46 -6.80
C ALA A 52 -14.00 2.97 -8.23
N LEU A 53 -13.82 1.67 -8.41
CA LEU A 53 -13.61 1.05 -9.73
C LEU A 53 -14.74 1.43 -10.70
N ARG A 54 -16.00 1.26 -10.29
CA ARG A 54 -17.16 1.67 -11.10
C ARG A 54 -17.20 3.17 -11.40
N SER A 55 -16.65 4.02 -10.53
CA SER A 55 -16.67 5.47 -10.73
C SER A 55 -15.80 5.95 -11.89
N ILE A 56 -14.83 5.13 -12.32
CA ILE A 56 -13.98 5.39 -13.50
C ILE A 56 -14.46 4.62 -14.75
N GLY A 57 -15.64 3.98 -14.67
CA GLY A 57 -16.24 3.22 -15.78
C GLY A 57 -15.72 1.80 -15.92
N SER A 58 -14.95 1.28 -14.95
CA SER A 58 -14.42 -0.09 -14.94
C SER A 58 -15.24 -1.01 -14.04
N GLY A 59 -15.15 -2.33 -14.29
CA GLY A 59 -15.81 -3.38 -13.54
C GLY A 59 -14.85 -4.45 -13.00
N ALA A 60 -15.39 -5.44 -12.30
CA ALA A 60 -14.60 -6.54 -11.75
C ALA A 60 -13.86 -7.35 -12.83
N SER A 61 -14.44 -7.48 -14.03
CA SER A 61 -13.84 -8.16 -15.18
C SER A 61 -12.57 -7.49 -15.70
N ASP A 62 -12.45 -6.17 -15.52
CA ASP A 62 -11.33 -5.39 -16.02
C ASP A 62 -10.13 -5.49 -15.08
N VAL A 63 -10.36 -5.96 -13.84
CA VAL A 63 -9.28 -6.15 -12.86
C VAL A 63 -8.47 -7.39 -13.22
N THR A 64 -7.21 -7.18 -13.56
CA THR A 64 -6.29 -8.26 -13.92
C THR A 64 -5.29 -8.57 -12.81
N ARG A 65 -5.08 -7.63 -11.87
CA ARG A 65 -4.10 -7.77 -10.80
C ARG A 65 -4.55 -7.09 -9.50
N LEU A 66 -4.28 -7.75 -8.39
CA LEU A 66 -4.40 -7.21 -7.04
C LEU A 66 -3.02 -7.21 -6.40
N MET A 67 -2.57 -6.09 -5.84
CA MET A 67 -1.27 -5.98 -5.18
C MET A 67 -1.43 -5.43 -3.76
N LEU A 68 -0.53 -5.80 -2.88
CA LEU A 68 -0.46 -5.28 -1.52
C LEU A 68 0.91 -4.69 -1.24
N THR A 69 0.94 -3.51 -0.61
CA THR A 69 2.19 -2.95 -0.09
C THR A 69 2.73 -3.80 1.05
N HIS A 70 1.83 -4.33 1.90
CA HIS A 70 2.18 -5.21 3.02
C HIS A 70 0.94 -5.90 3.62
N CYS A 71 1.14 -6.75 4.61
CA CYS A 71 0.14 -7.67 5.12
C CYS A 71 -0.78 -7.12 6.22
N HIS A 72 -0.67 -5.87 6.66
CA HIS A 72 -1.49 -5.35 7.76
C HIS A 72 -2.98 -5.21 7.40
N PRO A 73 -3.88 -5.30 8.41
CA PRO A 73 -5.33 -5.37 8.17
C PRO A 73 -5.96 -4.14 7.53
N ASP A 74 -5.35 -2.98 7.64
CA ASP A 74 -5.80 -1.74 7.03
C ASP A 74 -5.36 -1.57 5.56
N HIS A 75 -4.58 -2.54 5.05
CA HIS A 75 -4.19 -2.68 3.64
C HIS A 75 -4.75 -3.95 3.02
N ALA A 76 -4.56 -5.09 3.69
CA ALA A 76 -4.97 -6.41 3.21
C ALA A 76 -6.39 -6.81 3.63
N GLY A 77 -7.01 -6.11 4.59
CA GLY A 77 -8.28 -6.53 5.19
C GLY A 77 -9.44 -6.64 4.18
N GLY A 78 -9.51 -5.75 3.20
CA GLY A 78 -10.52 -5.78 2.13
C GLY A 78 -10.21 -6.75 0.99
N ALA A 79 -9.00 -7.32 0.96
CA ALA A 79 -8.49 -8.10 -0.18
C ALA A 79 -9.33 -9.36 -0.46
N ALA A 80 -9.79 -10.06 0.57
CA ALA A 80 -10.64 -11.25 0.40
C ALA A 80 -11.95 -10.94 -0.31
N HIS A 81 -12.58 -9.81 0.00
CA HIS A 81 -13.79 -9.36 -0.69
C HIS A 81 -13.50 -9.04 -2.16
N VAL A 82 -12.46 -8.26 -2.43
CA VAL A 82 -12.10 -7.86 -3.80
C VAL A 82 -11.64 -9.08 -4.62
N SER A 83 -10.89 -9.99 -4.03
CA SER A 83 -10.46 -11.24 -4.67
C SER A 83 -11.64 -12.11 -5.10
N ARG A 84 -12.69 -12.23 -4.27
CA ARG A 84 -13.91 -12.95 -4.65
C ARG A 84 -14.67 -12.29 -5.79
N GLU A 85 -14.80 -10.96 -5.78
CA GLU A 85 -15.49 -10.19 -6.81
C GLU A 85 -14.78 -10.25 -8.17
N THR A 86 -13.44 -10.28 -8.16
CA THR A 86 -12.61 -10.22 -9.38
C THR A 86 -12.10 -11.59 -9.84
N GLY A 87 -12.14 -12.59 -8.97
CA GLY A 87 -11.53 -13.90 -9.21
C GLY A 87 -9.99 -13.89 -9.22
N ARG A 88 -9.34 -12.80 -8.75
CA ARG A 88 -7.88 -12.66 -8.78
C ARG A 88 -7.25 -12.93 -7.41
N PRO A 89 -6.12 -13.65 -7.36
CA PRO A 89 -5.29 -13.71 -6.16
C PRO A 89 -4.60 -12.36 -5.92
N VAL A 90 -3.98 -12.20 -4.76
CA VAL A 90 -3.18 -11.00 -4.46
C VAL A 90 -1.70 -11.26 -4.65
N ASP A 91 -0.98 -10.29 -5.19
CA ASP A 91 0.47 -10.29 -5.29
C ASP A 91 1.03 -9.45 -4.14
N ILE A 92 2.05 -9.96 -3.49
CA ILE A 92 2.67 -9.33 -2.32
C ILE A 92 4.13 -9.76 -2.23
N HIS A 93 4.97 -8.96 -1.57
CA HIS A 93 6.36 -9.36 -1.34
C HIS A 93 6.45 -10.70 -0.60
N THR A 94 7.41 -11.55 -1.00
CA THR A 94 7.57 -12.92 -0.52
C THR A 94 7.58 -13.02 1.02
N ASP A 95 8.23 -12.07 1.71
CA ASP A 95 8.35 -12.07 3.18
C ASP A 95 7.03 -11.78 3.91
N ASP A 96 6.01 -11.27 3.22
CA ASP A 96 4.67 -11.03 3.79
C ASP A 96 3.62 -12.03 3.28
N ALA A 97 3.94 -12.87 2.29
CA ALA A 97 3.00 -13.75 1.61
C ALA A 97 2.29 -14.73 2.57
N GLU A 98 3.04 -15.32 3.50
CA GLU A 98 2.47 -16.31 4.44
C GLU A 98 1.47 -15.69 5.42
N TYR A 99 1.68 -14.42 5.84
CA TYR A 99 0.72 -13.72 6.71
C TYR A 99 -0.63 -13.52 6.02
N VAL A 100 -0.63 -13.21 4.72
CA VAL A 100 -1.86 -13.06 3.93
C VAL A 100 -2.54 -14.44 3.72
N ARG A 101 -1.77 -15.49 3.42
CA ARG A 101 -2.31 -16.86 3.26
C ARG A 101 -2.97 -17.38 4.53
N THR A 102 -2.43 -17.02 5.69
CA THR A 102 -2.91 -17.52 6.98
C THR A 102 -3.88 -16.57 7.68
N GLY A 103 -3.97 -15.30 7.23
CA GLY A 103 -4.76 -14.26 7.87
C GLY A 103 -4.16 -13.80 9.20
N THR A 104 -2.85 -13.91 9.36
CA THR A 104 -2.09 -13.52 10.56
C THR A 104 -1.31 -12.23 10.33
N GLN A 105 -0.63 -11.74 11.36
CA GLN A 105 0.21 -10.55 11.30
C GLN A 105 1.62 -10.87 11.83
N PRO A 106 2.65 -10.14 11.36
CA PRO A 106 3.99 -10.30 11.88
C PRO A 106 4.11 -9.80 13.33
N ASP A 107 5.15 -10.24 14.01
CA ASP A 107 5.46 -9.77 15.35
C ASP A 107 5.81 -8.27 15.35
N VAL A 108 5.42 -7.58 16.43
CA VAL A 108 5.76 -6.17 16.63
C VAL A 108 7.19 -5.99 17.13
N ASP A 109 7.75 -4.80 16.91
CA ASP A 109 9.09 -4.42 17.37
C ASP A 109 9.30 -4.78 18.85
N PRO A 110 10.27 -5.67 19.17
CA PRO A 110 10.53 -6.12 20.53
C PRO A 110 10.97 -5.00 21.47
N THR A 111 11.38 -3.85 20.94
CA THR A 111 11.75 -2.67 21.75
C THR A 111 10.56 -1.75 22.03
N SER A 112 9.36 -2.04 21.45
CA SER A 112 8.12 -1.31 21.71
C SER A 112 7.38 -1.88 22.91
N ARG A 113 7.46 -1.20 24.07
CA ARG A 113 6.73 -1.60 25.29
C ARG A 113 5.22 -1.58 25.07
N ILE A 114 4.72 -0.57 24.37
CA ILE A 114 3.29 -0.41 24.03
C ILE A 114 2.88 -1.51 23.04
N GLY A 115 3.67 -1.78 22.00
CA GLY A 115 3.41 -2.85 21.04
C GLY A 115 3.26 -4.22 21.73
N LYS A 116 4.16 -4.55 22.68
CA LYS A 116 4.04 -5.77 23.48
C LYS A 116 2.75 -5.87 24.30
N LEU A 117 2.22 -4.74 24.76
CA LEU A 117 0.94 -4.71 25.47
C LEU A 117 -0.24 -4.96 24.50
N PHE A 118 -0.21 -4.33 23.32
CA PHE A 118 -1.24 -4.53 22.29
C PHE A 118 -1.28 -5.97 21.77
N ARG A 119 -0.13 -6.65 21.64
CA ARG A 119 -0.06 -8.07 21.25
C ARG A 119 -0.71 -9.05 22.24
N LYS A 120 -1.06 -8.59 23.44
CA LYS A 120 -1.89 -9.39 24.36
C LYS A 120 -3.38 -9.33 24.03
N LEU A 121 -3.81 -8.39 23.20
CA LEU A 121 -5.15 -8.34 22.67
C LEU A 121 -5.27 -9.33 21.51
N PRO A 122 -6.46 -9.88 21.24
CA PRO A 122 -6.68 -10.69 20.06
C PRO A 122 -6.33 -9.88 18.80
N ASP A 123 -5.56 -10.48 17.91
CA ASP A 123 -5.29 -9.85 16.61
C ASP A 123 -6.62 -9.62 15.87
N PRO A 124 -6.75 -8.48 15.16
CA PRO A 124 -7.87 -8.30 14.24
C PRO A 124 -7.88 -9.47 13.25
N LYS A 125 -8.99 -10.21 13.23
CA LYS A 125 -9.12 -11.32 12.28
C LYS A 125 -9.10 -10.78 10.87
N MET A 126 -8.11 -11.19 10.10
CA MET A 126 -8.03 -10.96 8.68
C MET A 126 -8.49 -12.21 7.94
N GLU A 127 -9.32 -12.05 6.93
CA GLU A 127 -9.75 -13.17 6.10
C GLU A 127 -8.57 -13.61 5.21
N LYS A 128 -8.36 -14.92 5.11
CA LYS A 128 -7.31 -15.52 4.28
C LYS A 128 -7.55 -15.22 2.80
N VAL A 129 -6.47 -14.94 2.07
CA VAL A 129 -6.52 -14.68 0.64
C VAL A 129 -5.46 -15.52 -0.08
N ASN A 130 -5.80 -16.01 -1.25
CA ASN A 130 -4.82 -16.69 -2.11
C ASN A 130 -3.77 -15.70 -2.59
N VAL A 131 -2.51 -16.05 -2.43
CA VAL A 131 -1.38 -15.29 -2.97
C VAL A 131 -1.07 -15.82 -4.36
N GLY A 132 -0.98 -14.90 -5.31
CA GLY A 132 -0.57 -15.15 -6.69
C GLY A 132 0.93 -15.09 -6.83
N GLU A 133 1.44 -13.95 -7.30
CA GLU A 133 2.87 -13.74 -7.46
C GLU A 133 3.51 -13.27 -6.16
N GLU A 134 4.61 -13.90 -5.76
CA GLU A 134 5.46 -13.44 -4.68
C GLU A 134 6.51 -12.48 -5.24
N LEU A 135 6.35 -11.20 -4.91
CA LEU A 135 7.16 -10.11 -5.42
C LEU A 135 8.51 -10.05 -4.71
N THR A 136 9.52 -9.53 -5.41
CA THR A 136 10.87 -9.35 -4.90
C THR A 136 11.40 -7.94 -5.15
N ASP A 137 12.43 -7.52 -4.40
CA ASP A 137 13.05 -6.20 -4.56
C ASP A 137 13.59 -5.96 -5.96
N GLY A 138 13.31 -4.80 -6.52
CA GLY A 138 13.75 -4.39 -7.85
C GLY A 138 12.95 -5.01 -9.01
N GLN A 139 12.06 -5.96 -8.74
CA GLN A 139 11.18 -6.51 -9.77
C GLN A 139 10.33 -5.42 -10.40
N VAL A 140 10.18 -5.46 -11.72
CA VAL A 140 9.26 -4.59 -12.46
C VAL A 140 8.09 -5.43 -12.96
N VAL A 141 6.92 -5.18 -12.40
CA VAL A 141 5.67 -5.81 -12.85
C VAL A 141 5.25 -5.13 -14.16
N PRO A 142 5.03 -5.90 -15.25
CA PRO A 142 4.73 -5.35 -16.57
C PRO A 142 3.26 -4.88 -16.66
N PHE A 143 2.97 -3.72 -16.08
CA PHE A 143 1.66 -3.07 -16.11
C PHE A 143 1.83 -1.56 -16.19
N ALA A 144 1.05 -0.88 -17.06
CA ALA A 144 0.99 0.59 -17.19
C ALA A 144 2.40 1.25 -17.20
N GLY A 145 3.29 0.76 -18.05
CA GLY A 145 4.66 1.28 -18.19
C GLY A 145 5.65 0.83 -17.10
N GLY A 146 5.26 -0.09 -16.24
CA GLY A 146 6.10 -0.70 -15.21
C GLY A 146 5.80 -0.25 -13.80
N ILE A 147 5.59 -1.24 -12.92
CA ILE A 147 5.48 -1.03 -11.47
C ILE A 147 6.73 -1.64 -10.82
N ARG A 148 7.68 -0.81 -10.41
CA ARG A 148 8.88 -1.27 -9.72
C ARG A 148 8.59 -1.52 -8.24
N VAL A 149 8.91 -2.72 -7.79
CA VAL A 149 8.88 -3.10 -6.38
C VAL A 149 10.12 -2.55 -5.69
N VAL A 150 9.93 -1.76 -4.65
CA VAL A 150 10.99 -1.22 -3.80
C VAL A 150 10.81 -1.78 -2.41
N HIS A 151 11.55 -2.82 -2.07
CA HIS A 151 11.47 -3.46 -0.75
C HIS A 151 11.98 -2.50 0.32
N THR A 152 11.08 -2.11 1.23
CA THR A 152 11.34 -1.18 2.34
C THR A 152 10.93 -1.81 3.67
N PRO A 153 11.58 -2.93 4.07
CA PRO A 153 11.20 -3.72 5.23
C PRO A 153 11.35 -2.95 6.54
N GLY A 154 10.60 -3.42 7.53
CA GLY A 154 10.66 -2.90 8.90
C GLY A 154 9.28 -2.60 9.46
N HIS A 155 8.37 -1.99 8.70
CA HIS A 155 6.97 -1.86 9.10
C HIS A 155 6.33 -3.26 9.16
N SER A 156 6.46 -4.04 8.10
CA SER A 156 6.39 -5.50 8.11
C SER A 156 7.67 -6.09 7.51
N PRO A 157 7.90 -7.40 7.58
CA PRO A 157 9.05 -8.04 6.93
C PRO A 157 9.07 -7.83 5.42
N GLY A 158 7.93 -7.97 4.76
CA GLY A 158 7.77 -7.86 3.31
C GLY A 158 7.23 -6.50 2.85
N HIS A 159 7.26 -5.47 3.69
CA HIS A 159 6.77 -4.15 3.28
C HIS A 159 7.48 -3.66 2.02
N ALA A 160 6.70 -3.27 1.00
CA ALA A 160 7.19 -2.71 -0.24
C ALA A 160 6.50 -1.39 -0.59
N SER A 161 7.27 -0.44 -1.10
CA SER A 161 6.78 0.72 -1.82
C SER A 161 6.73 0.40 -3.32
N PHE A 162 5.88 1.08 -4.08
CA PHE A 162 5.78 0.88 -5.53
C PHE A 162 6.07 2.17 -6.27
N LEU A 163 7.02 2.12 -7.22
CA LEU A 163 7.28 3.21 -8.14
C LEU A 163 6.64 2.88 -9.49
N LEU A 164 5.66 3.69 -9.90
CA LEU A 164 5.04 3.63 -11.22
C LEU A 164 5.93 4.39 -12.19
N GLU A 165 6.73 3.65 -12.97
CA GLU A 165 7.87 4.22 -13.72
C GLU A 165 7.43 5.24 -14.76
N GLU A 166 6.41 4.95 -15.55
CA GLU A 166 5.94 5.83 -16.60
C GLU A 166 5.22 7.08 -16.06
N SER A 167 4.31 6.88 -15.09
CA SER A 167 3.53 7.98 -14.52
C SER A 167 4.29 8.83 -13.51
N GLY A 168 5.44 8.35 -13.03
CA GLY A 168 6.24 9.02 -12.00
C GLY A 168 5.53 9.13 -10.65
N VAL A 169 4.65 8.18 -10.31
CA VAL A 169 3.98 8.14 -9.00
C VAL A 169 4.69 7.14 -8.09
N LEU A 170 5.14 7.62 -6.93
CA LEU A 170 5.64 6.75 -5.86
C LEU A 170 4.53 6.48 -4.84
N ILE A 171 4.13 5.24 -4.66
CA ILE A 171 3.26 4.77 -3.57
C ILE A 171 4.18 4.32 -2.43
N THR A 172 4.18 5.06 -1.32
CA THR A 172 5.15 4.85 -0.23
C THR A 172 4.87 3.63 0.64
N GLY A 173 3.63 3.10 0.59
CA GLY A 173 3.17 2.21 1.64
C GLY A 173 3.31 2.87 3.02
N ASP A 174 3.58 2.07 4.02
CA ASP A 174 3.77 2.50 5.41
C ASP A 174 5.23 2.80 5.78
N ALA A 175 6.09 3.05 4.77
CA ALA A 175 7.41 3.58 5.03
C ALA A 175 7.36 5.01 5.56
N ILE A 176 6.44 5.83 5.05
CA ILE A 176 6.23 7.24 5.43
C ILE A 176 4.74 7.56 5.34
N PHE A 177 4.19 8.24 6.36
CA PHE A 177 2.84 8.80 6.38
C PHE A 177 2.84 10.30 6.05
N ASN A 178 1.72 10.80 5.51
CA ASN A 178 1.47 12.23 5.33
C ASN A 178 0.18 12.67 6.06
N VAL A 179 0.04 12.29 7.32
CA VAL A 179 -1.07 12.68 8.19
C VAL A 179 -0.65 13.87 9.06
N LEU A 180 -1.24 15.04 8.82
CA LEU A 180 -0.83 16.30 9.47
C LEU A 180 0.68 16.60 9.28
N GLY A 181 1.18 16.38 8.07
CA GLY A 181 2.59 16.44 7.70
C GLY A 181 3.27 15.07 7.69
N ARG A 182 4.50 15.02 7.13
CA ARG A 182 5.27 13.76 7.02
C ARG A 182 5.68 13.26 8.38
N ARG A 183 5.48 11.97 8.61
CA ARG A 183 5.84 11.29 9.86
C ARG A 183 6.14 9.81 9.64
N TRP A 184 6.85 9.25 10.58
CA TRP A 184 7.06 7.81 10.65
C TRP A 184 5.76 7.10 11.04
N PRO A 185 5.57 5.83 10.62
CA PRO A 185 4.54 4.97 11.17
C PRO A 185 4.70 4.82 12.68
N LEU A 186 3.63 4.41 13.35
CA LEU A 186 3.67 4.18 14.78
C LEU A 186 4.59 2.99 15.11
N LYS A 187 5.63 3.22 15.92
CA LYS A 187 6.59 2.17 16.32
C LYS A 187 5.91 0.89 16.83
N MET A 188 4.78 1.03 17.51
CA MET A 188 4.02 -0.10 18.07
C MET A 188 3.36 -1.00 17.02
N LEU A 189 3.28 -0.54 15.77
CA LEU A 189 2.72 -1.28 14.63
C LEU A 189 3.81 -1.83 13.70
N CYS A 190 5.09 -1.45 13.92
CA CYS A 190 6.20 -1.93 13.11
C CYS A 190 6.77 -3.25 13.67
N SER A 191 7.26 -4.11 12.80
CA SER A 191 8.05 -5.28 13.18
C SER A 191 9.48 -4.91 13.60
N ASN A 192 10.05 -3.87 12.96
CA ASN A 192 11.35 -3.30 13.29
C ASN A 192 11.40 -1.81 12.91
N PHE A 193 11.11 -0.94 13.85
CA PHE A 193 11.03 0.50 13.60
C PHE A 193 12.36 1.13 13.15
N ALA A 194 13.49 0.65 13.67
CA ALA A 194 14.79 1.14 13.25
C ALA A 194 15.07 0.76 11.78
N MET A 195 14.69 -0.44 11.36
CA MET A 195 14.80 -0.89 9.99
C MET A 195 13.87 -0.08 9.08
N THR A 196 12.62 0.18 9.47
CA THR A 196 11.70 1.07 8.71
C THR A 196 12.37 2.40 8.37
N LYS A 197 12.96 3.06 9.36
CA LYS A 197 13.66 4.34 9.16
C LYS A 197 14.86 4.20 8.22
N LYS A 198 15.62 3.12 8.35
CA LYS A 198 16.81 2.86 7.51
C LYS A 198 16.41 2.60 6.05
N THR A 199 15.44 1.74 5.82
CA THR A 199 15.08 1.32 4.45
C THR A 199 14.28 2.37 3.70
N ALA A 200 13.48 3.20 4.40
CA ALA A 200 12.78 4.34 3.81
C ALA A 200 13.73 5.37 3.17
N GLN A 201 15.03 5.40 3.54
CA GLN A 201 16.02 6.29 2.89
C GLN A 201 16.09 6.06 1.38
N ARG A 202 15.88 4.84 0.91
CA ARG A 202 15.82 4.49 -0.51
C ARG A 202 14.82 5.35 -1.29
N LEU A 203 13.69 5.73 -0.67
CA LEU A 203 12.66 6.53 -1.33
C LEU A 203 13.16 7.94 -1.69
N GLY A 204 14.14 8.48 -0.97
CA GLY A 204 14.79 9.74 -1.29
C GLY A 204 15.71 9.69 -2.51
N GLU A 205 16.10 8.48 -2.95
CA GLU A 205 17.01 8.26 -4.07
C GLU A 205 16.27 8.08 -5.41
N LEU A 206 14.96 7.78 -5.35
CA LEU A 206 14.14 7.52 -6.54
C LEU A 206 13.75 8.79 -7.28
N GLU A 207 13.43 8.65 -8.58
CA GLU A 207 12.89 9.69 -9.43
C GLU A 207 11.37 9.56 -9.51
N TYR A 208 10.62 10.56 -9.06
CA TYR A 208 9.16 10.63 -9.13
C TYR A 208 8.67 12.08 -9.10
N SER A 209 7.49 12.32 -9.65
CA SER A 209 6.83 13.65 -9.72
C SER A 209 5.64 13.75 -8.74
N THR A 210 5.18 12.63 -8.19
CA THR A 210 4.10 12.59 -7.19
C THR A 210 4.46 11.56 -6.12
N ALA A 211 4.35 11.94 -4.83
CA ALA A 211 4.42 10.99 -3.71
C ALA A 211 3.00 10.73 -3.18
N ALA A 212 2.55 9.50 -3.24
CA ALA A 212 1.25 9.05 -2.80
C ALA A 212 1.39 8.17 -1.55
N PHE A 213 0.53 8.38 -0.57
CA PHE A 213 0.64 7.76 0.75
C PHE A 213 -0.57 6.87 1.02
N THR A 214 -0.33 5.71 1.60
CA THR A 214 -1.36 4.84 2.14
C THR A 214 -2.08 5.51 3.33
N HIS A 215 -1.37 6.41 4.02
CA HIS A 215 -1.90 7.24 5.10
C HIS A 215 -1.62 8.73 4.85
N GLY A 216 -2.66 9.46 4.44
CA GLY A 216 -2.62 10.89 4.14
C GLY A 216 -2.77 11.22 2.65
N PRO A 217 -2.92 12.51 2.33
CA PRO A 217 -3.00 12.99 0.95
C PRO A 217 -1.64 12.93 0.24
N GLU A 218 -1.67 12.96 -1.07
CA GLU A 218 -0.49 12.98 -1.92
C GLU A 218 0.27 14.32 -1.84
N ILE A 219 1.55 14.32 -2.26
CA ILE A 219 2.38 15.51 -2.49
C ILE A 219 2.73 15.57 -3.97
N ARG A 220 2.40 16.71 -4.62
CA ARG A 220 2.65 16.96 -6.04
C ARG A 220 3.71 18.05 -6.28
N GLU A 221 3.81 18.98 -5.33
CA GLU A 221 4.80 20.07 -5.42
C GLU A 221 6.10 19.65 -4.73
N ASN A 222 7.16 19.55 -5.51
CA ASN A 222 8.51 19.16 -5.03
C ASN A 222 8.54 17.90 -4.15
N PRO A 223 7.81 16.79 -4.51
CA PRO A 223 7.63 15.65 -3.62
C PRO A 223 8.94 15.00 -3.19
N ARG A 224 9.95 14.95 -4.08
CA ARG A 224 11.27 14.40 -3.79
C ARG A 224 12.01 15.23 -2.73
N GLU A 225 11.97 16.55 -2.86
CA GLU A 225 12.61 17.45 -1.90
C GLU A 225 11.93 17.34 -0.52
N GLU A 226 10.61 17.29 -0.51
CA GLU A 226 9.82 17.14 0.72
C GLU A 226 10.12 15.80 1.44
N ILE A 227 10.24 14.71 0.71
CA ILE A 227 10.61 13.41 1.27
C ILE A 227 12.08 13.43 1.74
N ARG A 228 13.02 13.92 0.93
CA ARG A 228 14.44 14.05 1.32
C ARG A 228 14.63 14.90 2.56
N ARG A 229 13.91 16.02 2.65
CA ARG A 229 13.95 16.91 3.83
C ARG A 229 13.42 16.21 5.08
N PHE A 230 12.37 15.42 4.95
CA PHE A 230 11.84 14.60 6.07
C PHE A 230 12.85 13.53 6.49
N LEU A 231 13.37 12.75 5.55
CA LEU A 231 14.33 11.68 5.81
C LEU A 231 15.62 12.18 6.49
N ALA A 232 16.14 13.33 6.03
CA ALA A 232 17.34 13.95 6.61
C ALA A 232 17.16 14.44 8.07
N LYS A 233 15.92 14.85 8.44
CA LYS A 233 15.64 15.34 9.81
C LYS A 233 15.31 14.24 10.79
N ALA A 234 14.85 13.12 10.30
CA ALA A 234 14.22 12.06 11.08
C ALA A 234 15.09 10.77 11.16
N GLY A 235 16.28 10.82 10.53
CA GLY A 235 17.28 9.75 10.51
C GLY A 235 18.03 9.55 11.84
#